data_c746623884b09759aacf3380bee5843f
#
_entry.id   c746623884b09759aacf3380bee5843f
#
_cell.length_a   1.000
_cell.length_b   1.000
_cell.length_c   1.000
_cell.angle_alpha   90.00
_cell.angle_beta   90.00
_cell.angle_gamma   90.00
#
_symmetry.space_group_name_H-M   'P 1'
#
loop_
_entity.id
_entity.type
_entity.pdbx_description
1 polymer ?
#
loop_
_entity_poly.entity_id
_entity_poly.type
_entity_poly.pdbx_seq_one_letter_code
_entity_poly.pdbx_strand_id
1 'polypeptide(L)'
;MILVAAMAATVGVVMAVHTGGSSNDRTTPASSASPPVVVGGVTGPVSDLAGKDFVLPDPLSMSPAELRQFNTDVASDSAAFDAWRSGHQATVVGSGTITFTLRGHDADEVTISDVTMRKRCTAPLDGTYFEGYSQGEGNTVALGFDLDDADPIPELRARTAGGLVPTGRNYFDEKTLRLRPGEQVTFSVGVSSRRHHCSFSLELVVATSHGDFTQRVDRHGKPFTLTAPVRSSAAGGPSARYRSAYREGPDGWHAVTTSGSDTSR
;
A
#
# COMPACT_ATOMS: atom_id res chain seq x y z
N MET A 1 58.89 -25.86 25.62
CA MET A 1 58.79 -27.25 25.12
C MET A 1 57.37 -27.39 24.62
N ILE A 2 57.15 -27.17 23.29
CA ILE A 2 55.84 -27.12 22.63
C ILE A 2 55.76 -28.34 21.74
N LEU A 3 54.79 -29.21 22.01
CA LEU A 3 54.48 -30.37 21.18
C LEU A 3 53.33 -29.99 20.23
N VAL A 4 53.62 -30.04 18.94
CA VAL A 4 52.64 -29.89 17.87
C VAL A 4 52.24 -31.29 17.41
N ALA A 5 50.94 -31.65 17.53
CA ALA A 5 50.38 -32.86 16.98
C ALA A 5 49.68 -32.55 15.66
N ALA A 6 50.19 -33.09 14.56
CA ALA A 6 49.55 -33.03 13.23
C ALA A 6 48.61 -34.22 13.07
N MET A 7 47.33 -33.95 12.76
CA MET A 7 46.39 -34.98 12.32
C MET A 7 46.24 -34.89 10.79
N ALA A 8 46.58 -35.99 10.13
CA ALA A 8 46.36 -36.21 8.71
C ALA A 8 44.93 -36.73 8.50
N ALA A 9 44.11 -36.01 7.68
CA ALA A 9 42.83 -36.48 7.25
C ALA A 9 42.94 -37.11 5.85
N THR A 10 42.65 -38.40 5.79
CA THR A 10 42.57 -39.19 4.54
C THR A 10 41.22 -38.89 3.85
N VAL A 11 41.28 -38.35 2.64
CA VAL A 11 40.11 -38.17 1.76
C VAL A 11 39.87 -39.48 1.00
N GLY A 12 38.77 -40.14 1.31
CA GLY A 12 38.27 -41.28 0.54
C GLY A 12 37.40 -40.77 -0.66
N VAL A 13 37.87 -41.02 -1.87
CA VAL A 13 37.12 -40.79 -3.09
C VAL A 13 36.20 -41.99 -3.35
N VAL A 14 34.89 -41.80 -3.23
CA VAL A 14 33.90 -42.79 -3.68
C VAL A 14 33.45 -42.36 -5.08
N MET A 15 33.87 -43.12 -6.09
CA MET A 15 33.30 -42.99 -7.45
C MET A 15 31.97 -43.73 -7.52
N ALA A 16 30.87 -42.98 -7.58
CA ALA A 16 29.56 -43.51 -7.97
C ALA A 16 29.40 -43.34 -9.48
N VAL A 17 29.42 -44.44 -10.20
CA VAL A 17 29.08 -44.51 -11.62
C VAL A 17 27.55 -44.52 -11.71
N HIS A 18 26.96 -43.43 -12.17
CA HIS A 18 25.56 -43.39 -12.56
C HIS A 18 25.45 -43.42 -14.08
N THR A 19 24.95 -44.53 -14.57
CA THR A 19 24.54 -44.77 -15.94
C THR A 19 23.29 -43.95 -16.26
N GLY A 20 23.36 -43.18 -17.34
CA GLY A 20 22.38 -42.79 -18.32
C GLY A 20 20.92 -42.58 -17.93
N GLY A 21 20.55 -41.30 -17.91
CA GLY A 21 19.19 -40.83 -18.08
C GLY A 21 19.27 -39.42 -18.66
N SER A 22 19.27 -39.30 -20.00
CA SER A 22 19.15 -38.00 -20.68
C SER A 22 17.75 -37.46 -20.51
N SER A 23 17.53 -36.73 -19.43
CA SER A 23 16.43 -35.77 -19.34
C SER A 23 16.98 -34.43 -19.80
N ASN A 24 16.69 -34.05 -21.05
CA ASN A 24 16.88 -32.69 -21.56
C ASN A 24 15.88 -31.76 -20.83
N ASP A 25 16.11 -31.48 -19.57
CA ASP A 25 15.54 -30.30 -18.93
C ASP A 25 16.30 -29.09 -19.52
N ARG A 26 15.78 -28.61 -20.65
CA ARG A 26 16.04 -27.27 -21.10
C ARG A 26 15.39 -26.34 -20.09
N THR A 27 16.13 -25.99 -19.04
CA THR A 27 15.88 -24.78 -18.28
C THR A 27 16.10 -23.64 -19.27
N THR A 28 15.02 -23.24 -19.92
CA THR A 28 15.01 -22.00 -20.71
C THR A 28 15.41 -20.90 -19.74
N PRO A 29 16.53 -20.18 -19.96
CA PRO A 29 16.84 -19.03 -19.14
C PRO A 29 15.64 -18.11 -19.29
N ALA A 30 15.01 -17.72 -18.15
CA ALA A 30 13.99 -16.70 -18.15
C ALA A 30 14.59 -15.49 -18.85
N SER A 31 14.13 -15.22 -20.07
CA SER A 31 14.55 -14.06 -20.83
C SER A 31 14.22 -12.86 -19.95
N SER A 32 15.25 -12.11 -19.54
CA SER A 32 15.10 -10.82 -18.87
C SER A 32 14.63 -9.78 -19.89
N ALA A 33 13.51 -10.06 -20.55
CA ALA A 33 12.86 -9.10 -21.41
C ALA A 33 12.50 -7.88 -20.55
N SER A 34 12.85 -6.69 -21.00
CA SER A 34 12.42 -5.45 -20.37
C SER A 34 10.90 -5.44 -20.24
N PRO A 35 10.33 -4.96 -19.14
CA PRO A 35 8.89 -4.93 -18.98
C PRO A 35 8.25 -4.07 -20.09
N PRO A 36 7.10 -4.49 -20.66
CA PRO A 36 6.44 -3.80 -21.76
C PRO A 36 5.89 -2.41 -21.37
N VAL A 37 5.75 -2.16 -20.08
CA VAL A 37 5.40 -0.85 -19.53
C VAL A 37 6.36 -0.47 -18.41
N VAL A 38 6.69 0.81 -18.33
CA VAL A 38 7.43 1.39 -17.19
C VAL A 38 6.44 2.03 -16.24
N VAL A 39 6.47 1.59 -14.98
CA VAL A 39 5.71 2.18 -13.89
C VAL A 39 6.56 3.24 -13.21
N GLY A 40 6.02 4.45 -13.06
CA GLY A 40 6.70 5.57 -12.40
C GLY A 40 5.76 6.42 -11.55
N GLY A 41 6.32 7.33 -10.76
CA GLY A 41 5.54 8.28 -9.99
C GLY A 41 4.53 7.66 -9.01
N VAL A 42 4.85 6.51 -8.43
CA VAL A 42 3.94 5.79 -7.54
C VAL A 42 3.79 6.54 -6.22
N THR A 43 2.57 6.93 -5.89
CA THR A 43 2.22 7.62 -4.66
C THR A 43 0.96 7.02 -4.03
N GLY A 44 0.75 7.27 -2.75
CA GLY A 44 -0.45 6.87 -2.02
C GLY A 44 -0.31 5.58 -1.19
N PRO A 45 -1.41 5.09 -0.60
CA PRO A 45 -2.72 5.74 -0.61
C PRO A 45 -2.70 7.12 0.04
N VAL A 46 -3.33 8.10 -0.61
CA VAL A 46 -3.61 9.42 -0.04
C VAL A 46 -5.10 9.45 0.30
N SER A 47 -5.47 9.96 1.46
CA SER A 47 -6.87 10.00 1.92
C SER A 47 -7.77 10.74 0.92
N ASP A 48 -8.87 10.10 0.52
CA ASP A 48 -9.88 10.70 -0.38
C ASP A 48 -10.82 11.66 0.35
N LEU A 49 -11.07 11.36 1.60
CA LEU A 49 -11.75 12.29 2.49
C LEU A 49 -10.70 13.35 2.80
N ALA A 50 -10.81 14.51 2.24
CA ALA A 50 -9.99 15.70 2.42
C ALA A 50 -9.34 15.85 3.83
N GLY A 51 -9.39 14.85 4.67
CA GLY A 51 -8.77 14.69 5.97
C GLY A 51 -7.42 14.01 5.87
N LYS A 52 -6.47 14.53 6.62
CA LYS A 52 -5.17 13.90 6.81
C LYS A 52 -5.23 12.75 7.83
N ASP A 53 -6.35 12.03 7.88
CA ASP A 53 -6.59 10.98 8.86
C ASP A 53 -5.63 9.81 8.67
N PHE A 54 -4.94 9.45 9.73
CA PHE A 54 -4.07 8.29 9.74
C PHE A 54 -3.99 7.66 11.14
N VAL A 55 -3.56 6.41 11.18
CA VAL A 55 -3.31 5.66 12.41
C VAL A 55 -1.87 5.17 12.44
N LEU A 56 -1.23 5.30 13.58
CA LEU A 56 0.02 4.61 13.90
C LEU A 56 -0.31 3.24 14.50
N PRO A 57 0.47 2.18 14.21
CA PRO A 57 0.22 0.85 14.77
C PRO A 57 0.34 0.82 16.30
N ASP A 58 1.24 1.63 16.85
CA ASP A 58 1.52 1.68 18.28
C ASP A 58 0.89 2.90 18.96
N PRO A 59 0.57 2.81 20.26
CA PRO A 59 0.16 3.95 21.05
C PRO A 59 1.33 4.92 21.24
N LEU A 60 1.10 6.18 20.89
CA LEU A 60 2.03 7.29 21.11
C LEU A 60 1.41 8.24 22.13
N SER A 61 2.14 8.54 23.20
CA SER A 61 1.76 9.54 24.18
C SER A 61 2.82 10.62 24.21
N MET A 62 2.41 11.84 23.91
CA MET A 62 3.27 13.03 23.99
C MET A 62 2.87 13.87 25.20
N SER A 63 3.83 14.22 26.04
CA SER A 63 3.64 15.25 27.07
C SER A 63 3.31 16.61 26.43
N PRO A 64 2.74 17.56 27.15
CA PRO A 64 2.46 18.89 26.60
C PRO A 64 3.70 19.60 26.01
N ALA A 65 4.89 19.33 26.53
CA ALA A 65 6.13 19.89 26.01
C ALA A 65 6.54 19.22 24.68
N GLU A 66 6.50 17.90 24.61
CA GLU A 66 6.78 17.13 23.38
C GLU A 66 5.79 17.45 22.28
N LEU A 67 4.51 17.60 22.59
CA LEU A 67 3.49 17.95 21.61
C LEU A 67 3.71 19.37 21.03
N ARG A 68 4.10 20.34 21.86
CA ARG A 68 4.49 21.67 21.37
C ARG A 68 5.71 21.59 20.44
N GLN A 69 6.74 20.84 20.84
CA GLN A 69 7.92 20.62 20.00
C GLN A 69 7.56 19.93 18.69
N PHE A 70 6.73 18.88 18.73
CA PHE A 70 6.23 18.19 17.54
C PHE A 70 5.50 19.15 16.58
N ASN A 71 4.62 20.01 17.10
CA ASN A 71 3.90 21.00 16.29
C ASN A 71 4.86 22.01 15.65
N THR A 72 5.90 22.42 16.35
CA THR A 72 6.86 23.42 15.86
C THR A 72 7.87 22.82 14.87
N ASP A 73 8.44 21.67 15.20
CA ASP A 73 9.63 21.16 14.51
C ASP A 73 9.27 20.12 13.43
N VAL A 74 8.13 19.45 13.58
CA VAL A 74 7.72 18.35 12.69
C VAL A 74 6.47 18.72 11.89
N ALA A 75 5.37 19.04 12.56
CA ALA A 75 4.07 19.21 11.90
C ALA A 75 3.97 20.49 11.07
N SER A 76 4.81 21.50 11.34
CA SER A 76 4.87 22.75 10.57
C SER A 76 5.61 22.61 9.23
N ASP A 77 6.44 21.58 9.06
CA ASP A 77 7.18 21.27 7.83
C ASP A 77 6.62 19.99 7.18
N SER A 78 6.13 20.12 5.94
CA SER A 78 5.49 19.00 5.24
C SER A 78 6.45 17.83 4.99
N ALA A 79 7.72 18.09 4.68
CA ALA A 79 8.69 17.04 4.42
C ALA A 79 9.11 16.34 5.71
N ALA A 80 9.30 17.10 6.80
CA ALA A 80 9.57 16.54 8.13
C ALA A 80 8.38 15.69 8.62
N PHE A 81 7.15 16.16 8.42
CA PHE A 81 5.93 15.45 8.79
C PHE A 81 5.76 14.15 8.00
N ASP A 82 6.00 14.16 6.69
CA ASP A 82 5.92 12.96 5.85
C ASP A 82 7.01 11.94 6.21
N ALA A 83 8.22 12.40 6.51
CA ALA A 83 9.31 11.54 7.00
C ALA A 83 8.97 10.93 8.36
N TRP A 84 8.41 11.71 9.28
CA TRP A 84 7.95 11.26 10.59
C TRP A 84 6.82 10.23 10.47
N ARG A 85 5.80 10.49 9.64
CA ARG A 85 4.71 9.55 9.36
C ARG A 85 5.24 8.23 8.81
N SER A 86 6.18 8.31 7.85
CA SER A 86 6.80 7.12 7.26
C SER A 86 7.58 6.31 8.28
N GLY A 87 8.36 6.97 9.15
CA GLY A 87 9.10 6.34 10.23
C GLY A 87 8.22 5.63 11.27
N HIS A 88 7.02 6.17 11.51
CA HIS A 88 6.03 5.60 12.44
C HIS A 88 5.01 4.68 11.75
N GLN A 89 5.23 4.30 10.48
CA GLN A 89 4.35 3.42 9.71
C GLN A 89 2.89 3.90 9.67
N ALA A 90 2.71 5.24 9.58
CA ALA A 90 1.39 5.84 9.50
C ALA A 90 0.58 5.26 8.34
N THR A 91 -0.64 4.86 8.62
CA THR A 91 -1.54 4.20 7.68
C THR A 91 -2.82 5.02 7.52
N VAL A 92 -3.21 5.30 6.28
CA VAL A 92 -4.45 6.03 5.93
C VAL A 92 -5.67 5.25 6.37
N VAL A 93 -6.72 5.96 6.82
CA VAL A 93 -7.95 5.39 7.38
C VAL A 93 -9.09 5.44 6.36
N GLY A 94 -9.81 4.34 6.23
CA GLY A 94 -11.09 4.23 5.53
C GLY A 94 -10.95 4.12 4.02
N SER A 95 -10.50 5.18 3.35
CA SER A 95 -10.33 5.20 1.90
C SER A 95 -9.15 6.06 1.47
N GLY A 96 -8.61 5.76 0.29
CA GLY A 96 -7.51 6.53 -0.28
C GLY A 96 -7.32 6.25 -1.77
N THR A 97 -6.60 7.16 -2.43
CA THR A 97 -6.24 7.05 -3.85
C THR A 97 -4.76 6.75 -4.00
N ILE A 98 -4.45 5.75 -4.82
CA ILE A 98 -3.11 5.44 -5.32
C ILE A 98 -3.00 6.04 -6.71
N THR A 99 -1.91 6.77 -6.97
CA THR A 99 -1.63 7.33 -8.29
C THR A 99 -0.28 6.85 -8.78
N PHE A 100 -0.20 6.48 -10.06
CA PHE A 100 1.04 6.13 -10.73
C PHE A 100 0.96 6.46 -12.22
N THR A 101 2.12 6.59 -12.87
CA THR A 101 2.20 6.75 -14.32
C THR A 101 2.59 5.43 -14.98
N LEU A 102 1.98 5.17 -16.13
CA LEU A 102 2.36 4.08 -17.02
C LEU A 102 2.89 4.68 -18.32
N ARG A 103 4.03 4.20 -18.78
CA ARG A 103 4.59 4.55 -20.08
C ARG A 103 4.84 3.30 -20.89
N GLY A 104 4.32 3.25 -22.11
CA GLY A 104 4.62 2.18 -23.08
C GLY A 104 6.12 2.12 -23.36
N HIS A 105 6.71 0.94 -23.21
CA HIS A 105 8.14 0.69 -23.40
C HIS A 105 8.41 -0.34 -24.49
N ASP A 106 7.43 -1.15 -24.85
CA ASP A 106 7.52 -2.09 -25.96
C ASP A 106 7.62 -1.35 -27.32
N ALA A 107 8.12 -2.03 -28.35
CA ALA A 107 8.15 -1.54 -29.71
C ALA A 107 6.74 -1.42 -30.31
N ASP A 108 5.80 -2.23 -29.83
CA ASP A 108 4.40 -2.28 -30.25
C ASP A 108 3.46 -1.62 -29.24
N GLU A 109 2.22 -1.37 -29.69
CA GLU A 109 1.13 -0.96 -28.79
C GLU A 109 0.82 -2.11 -27.80
N VAL A 110 0.71 -1.78 -26.52
CA VAL A 110 0.33 -2.72 -25.47
C VAL A 110 -1.05 -2.38 -24.91
N THR A 111 -1.72 -3.37 -24.37
CA THR A 111 -3.03 -3.20 -23.76
C THR A 111 -2.95 -3.59 -22.27
N ILE A 112 -3.37 -2.68 -21.37
CA ILE A 112 -3.64 -3.06 -20.00
C ILE A 112 -5.00 -3.71 -19.99
N SER A 113 -5.02 -5.02 -19.83
CA SER A 113 -6.24 -5.85 -19.90
C SER A 113 -6.89 -6.06 -18.55
N ASP A 114 -6.13 -5.95 -17.46
CA ASP A 114 -6.66 -6.05 -16.11
C ASP A 114 -5.72 -5.41 -15.08
N VAL A 115 -6.26 -5.12 -13.90
CA VAL A 115 -5.52 -4.80 -12.68
C VAL A 115 -6.04 -5.68 -11.56
N THR A 116 -5.21 -6.55 -11.05
CA THR A 116 -5.55 -7.42 -9.92
C THR A 116 -4.87 -6.95 -8.65
N MET A 117 -5.26 -7.51 -7.51
CA MET A 117 -4.72 -7.14 -6.21
C MET A 117 -4.25 -8.35 -5.43
N ARG A 118 -3.02 -8.27 -4.87
CA ARG A 118 -2.56 -9.20 -3.84
C ARG A 118 -2.60 -8.52 -2.50
N LYS A 119 -3.33 -9.08 -1.55
CA LYS A 119 -3.51 -8.49 -0.22
C LYS A 119 -3.37 -9.49 0.92
N ARG A 120 -3.03 -8.96 2.08
CA ARG A 120 -3.12 -9.62 3.39
C ARG A 120 -3.80 -8.66 4.34
N CYS A 121 -4.88 -9.11 4.99
CA CYS A 121 -5.66 -8.28 5.90
C CYS A 121 -5.67 -8.86 7.32
N THR A 122 -5.76 -7.97 8.29
CA THR A 122 -5.85 -8.24 9.74
C THR A 122 -6.95 -7.37 10.35
N ALA A 123 -7.11 -7.42 11.69
CA ALA A 123 -7.95 -6.47 12.39
C ALA A 123 -7.47 -5.02 12.16
N PRO A 124 -8.37 -4.03 12.21
CA PRO A 124 -8.01 -2.61 12.12
C PRO A 124 -6.94 -2.21 13.14
N LEU A 125 -6.08 -1.25 12.76
CA LEU A 125 -5.12 -0.66 13.69
C LEU A 125 -5.86 0.17 14.75
N ASP A 126 -5.48 0.02 16.02
CA ASP A 126 -6.10 0.71 17.16
C ASP A 126 -5.10 1.53 18.00
N GLY A 127 -3.87 1.72 17.53
CA GLY A 127 -2.80 2.41 18.24
C GLY A 127 -3.08 3.90 18.45
N THR A 128 -2.48 4.79 17.66
CA THR A 128 -2.68 6.25 17.78
C THR A 128 -3.39 6.80 16.56
N TYR A 129 -4.55 7.43 16.76
CA TYR A 129 -5.32 8.08 15.71
C TYR A 129 -5.01 9.57 15.62
N PHE A 130 -4.70 10.02 14.42
CA PHE A 130 -4.55 11.42 14.07
C PHE A 130 -5.71 11.83 13.20
N GLU A 131 -6.60 12.68 13.74
CA GLU A 131 -7.77 13.23 13.06
C GLU A 131 -7.39 14.56 12.41
N GLY A 132 -7.15 14.54 11.10
CA GLY A 132 -6.75 15.73 10.34
C GLY A 132 -7.93 16.63 10.01
N TYR A 133 -7.67 17.93 9.88
CA TYR A 133 -8.67 18.89 9.42
C TYR A 133 -8.83 18.81 7.91
N SER A 134 -10.08 18.66 7.45
CA SER A 134 -10.40 18.46 6.07
C SER A 134 -10.85 19.77 5.39
N GLN A 135 -10.13 20.18 4.36
CA GLN A 135 -10.62 21.15 3.37
C GLN A 135 -10.21 20.66 1.98
N GLY A 136 -11.13 20.22 1.17
CA GLY A 136 -10.81 19.91 -0.22
C GLY A 136 -11.80 18.98 -0.91
N GLU A 137 -11.81 19.07 -2.22
CA GLU A 137 -12.56 18.17 -3.08
C GLU A 137 -11.78 16.87 -3.26
N GLY A 138 -12.46 15.72 -3.10
CA GLY A 138 -11.87 14.41 -3.37
C GLY A 138 -11.55 14.22 -4.86
N ASN A 139 -10.48 13.51 -5.17
CA ASN A 139 -10.12 13.16 -6.53
C ASN A 139 -11.21 12.30 -7.20
N THR A 140 -11.48 12.56 -8.47
CA THR A 140 -12.39 11.73 -9.26
C THR A 140 -11.66 10.51 -9.76
N VAL A 141 -11.92 9.34 -9.16
CA VAL A 141 -11.32 8.07 -9.55
C VAL A 141 -12.41 7.13 -10.04
N ALA A 142 -12.34 6.74 -11.33
CA ALA A 142 -13.35 5.88 -11.94
C ALA A 142 -13.14 4.37 -11.64
N LEU A 143 -11.99 3.99 -11.12
CA LEU A 143 -11.61 2.62 -10.79
C LEU A 143 -11.33 2.50 -9.29
N GLY A 144 -11.76 1.43 -8.64
CA GLY A 144 -11.44 1.20 -7.24
C GLY A 144 -11.58 -0.25 -6.80
N PHE A 145 -11.05 -0.52 -5.60
CA PHE A 145 -11.12 -1.81 -4.93
C PHE A 145 -11.73 -1.67 -3.53
N ASP A 146 -12.64 -2.58 -3.18
CA ASP A 146 -13.03 -2.80 -1.79
C ASP A 146 -12.10 -3.86 -1.19
N LEU A 147 -11.26 -3.46 -0.24
CA LEU A 147 -10.31 -4.37 0.42
C LEU A 147 -11.00 -5.36 1.36
N ASP A 148 -12.26 -5.15 1.68
CA ASP A 148 -13.04 -6.06 2.51
C ASP A 148 -13.59 -7.26 1.75
N ASP A 149 -13.62 -7.21 0.41
CA ASP A 149 -13.98 -8.35 -0.41
C ASP A 149 -12.90 -9.43 -0.35
N ALA A 150 -13.30 -10.69 -0.40
CA ALA A 150 -12.34 -11.81 -0.39
C ALA A 150 -11.46 -11.80 -1.65
N ASP A 151 -12.06 -11.54 -2.80
CA ASP A 151 -11.43 -11.44 -4.10
C ASP A 151 -11.82 -10.10 -4.76
N PRO A 152 -11.10 -9.00 -4.44
CA PRO A 152 -11.48 -7.69 -4.90
C PRO A 152 -11.23 -7.53 -6.41
N ILE A 153 -12.26 -7.11 -7.12
CA ILE A 153 -12.18 -6.78 -8.55
C ILE A 153 -11.86 -5.29 -8.77
N PRO A 154 -11.28 -4.90 -9.91
CA PRO A 154 -11.12 -3.51 -10.32
C PRO A 154 -12.47 -2.90 -10.69
N GLU A 155 -13.19 -2.42 -9.70
CA GLU A 155 -14.59 -2.04 -9.82
C GLU A 155 -14.76 -0.67 -10.46
N LEU A 156 -15.64 -0.55 -11.46
CA LEU A 156 -16.04 0.73 -12.02
C LEU A 156 -16.82 1.52 -10.97
N ARG A 157 -16.46 2.80 -10.79
CA ARG A 157 -17.15 3.72 -9.90
C ARG A 157 -17.94 4.75 -10.70
N ALA A 158 -19.20 4.95 -10.33
CA ALA A 158 -20.06 5.95 -10.92
C ALA A 158 -20.19 7.19 -10.02
N ARG A 159 -20.24 8.37 -10.64
CA ARG A 159 -20.49 9.63 -9.92
C ARG A 159 -21.97 9.76 -9.60
N THR A 160 -22.28 10.02 -8.33
CA THR A 160 -23.59 10.36 -7.82
C THR A 160 -23.55 11.73 -7.12
N ALA A 161 -24.67 12.24 -6.68
CA ALA A 161 -24.73 13.47 -5.86
C ALA A 161 -23.96 13.32 -4.52
N GLY A 162 -23.80 12.07 -4.01
CA GLY A 162 -23.06 11.75 -2.80
C GLY A 162 -21.59 11.38 -3.03
N GLY A 163 -21.05 11.55 -4.25
CA GLY A 163 -19.68 11.18 -4.60
C GLY A 163 -19.58 9.98 -5.52
N LEU A 164 -18.39 9.36 -5.55
CA LEU A 164 -18.14 8.15 -6.33
C LEU A 164 -18.59 6.91 -5.55
N VAL A 165 -19.46 6.12 -6.18
CA VAL A 165 -19.97 4.86 -5.60
C VAL A 165 -19.60 3.67 -6.46
N PRO A 166 -19.32 2.51 -5.83
CA PRO A 166 -19.12 1.25 -6.53
C PRO A 166 -20.33 0.85 -7.36
N THR A 167 -20.11 0.24 -8.53
CA THR A 167 -21.18 -0.22 -9.42
C THR A 167 -21.36 -1.74 -9.42
N GLY A 168 -20.47 -2.50 -8.80
CA GLY A 168 -20.42 -3.96 -8.84
C GLY A 168 -19.91 -4.52 -10.19
N ARG A 169 -19.43 -3.66 -11.10
CA ARG A 169 -18.98 -4.05 -12.44
C ARG A 169 -17.48 -3.90 -12.57
N ASN A 170 -16.83 -4.88 -13.21
CA ASN A 170 -15.41 -4.78 -13.50
C ASN A 170 -15.14 -3.63 -14.49
N TYR A 171 -14.14 -2.82 -14.17
CA TYR A 171 -13.74 -1.68 -15.01
C TYR A 171 -13.28 -2.12 -16.39
N PHE A 172 -12.51 -3.22 -16.48
CA PHE A 172 -11.90 -3.68 -17.72
C PHE A 172 -12.88 -4.44 -18.64
N ASP A 173 -14.04 -4.82 -18.16
CA ASP A 173 -15.13 -5.32 -19.02
C ASP A 173 -15.72 -4.20 -19.91
N GLU A 174 -15.58 -2.94 -19.49
CA GLU A 174 -16.16 -1.79 -20.17
C GLU A 174 -15.14 -0.82 -20.75
N LYS A 175 -13.90 -0.85 -20.26
CA LYS A 175 -12.84 0.09 -20.63
C LYS A 175 -11.59 -0.68 -21.04
N THR A 176 -10.97 -0.22 -22.09
CA THR A 176 -9.66 -0.72 -22.53
C THR A 176 -8.66 0.41 -22.45
N LEU A 177 -7.51 0.14 -21.86
CA LEU A 177 -6.40 1.09 -21.81
C LEU A 177 -5.29 0.58 -22.73
N ARG A 178 -5.01 1.35 -23.79
CA ARG A 178 -3.92 1.07 -24.75
C ARG A 178 -2.83 2.10 -24.58
N LEU A 179 -1.60 1.66 -24.74
CA LEU A 179 -0.41 2.52 -24.70
C LEU A 179 0.47 2.23 -25.90
N ARG A 180 0.72 3.26 -26.71
CA ARG A 180 1.71 3.23 -27.78
C ARG A 180 3.13 3.38 -27.21
N PRO A 181 4.15 3.00 -27.97
CA PRO A 181 5.53 3.26 -27.60
C PRO A 181 5.76 4.71 -27.17
N GLY A 182 6.28 4.90 -25.96
CA GLY A 182 6.55 6.22 -25.37
C GLY A 182 5.33 6.99 -24.86
N GLU A 183 4.10 6.54 -25.14
CA GLU A 183 2.89 7.16 -24.61
C GLU A 183 2.84 6.99 -23.08
N GLN A 184 2.40 8.06 -22.39
CA GLN A 184 2.30 8.06 -20.94
C GLN A 184 0.87 8.39 -20.51
N VAL A 185 0.38 7.66 -19.51
CA VAL A 185 -0.92 7.92 -18.87
C VAL A 185 -0.76 7.90 -17.36
N THR A 186 -1.52 8.76 -16.69
CA THR A 186 -1.66 8.72 -15.23
C THR A 186 -2.84 7.84 -14.86
N PHE A 187 -2.57 6.86 -14.01
CA PHE A 187 -3.55 5.92 -13.51
C PHE A 187 -3.86 6.23 -12.05
N SER A 188 -5.13 6.31 -11.72
CA SER A 188 -5.59 6.56 -10.35
C SER A 188 -6.53 5.45 -9.91
N VAL A 189 -6.25 4.85 -8.76
CA VAL A 189 -6.97 3.71 -8.21
C VAL A 189 -7.46 4.07 -6.81
N GLY A 190 -8.77 4.08 -6.62
CA GLY A 190 -9.37 4.21 -5.30
C GLY A 190 -9.30 2.89 -4.52
N VAL A 191 -9.04 2.95 -3.24
CA VAL A 191 -9.06 1.79 -2.34
C VAL A 191 -9.85 2.13 -1.08
N SER A 192 -10.61 1.17 -0.56
CA SER A 192 -11.40 1.37 0.66
C SER A 192 -11.42 0.13 1.53
N SER A 193 -11.53 0.33 2.84
CA SER A 193 -11.82 -0.72 3.82
C SER A 193 -12.66 -0.17 4.96
N ARG A 194 -13.61 -0.96 5.42
CA ARG A 194 -14.51 -0.66 6.54
C ARG A 194 -14.37 -1.65 7.70
N ARG A 195 -13.55 -2.71 7.51
CA ARG A 195 -13.44 -3.82 8.47
C ARG A 195 -12.00 -4.22 8.80
N HIS A 196 -11.05 -3.97 7.89
CA HIS A 196 -9.73 -4.56 7.99
C HIS A 196 -8.61 -3.53 7.87
N HIS A 197 -7.46 -3.85 8.45
CA HIS A 197 -6.17 -3.31 8.05
C HIS A 197 -5.58 -4.22 6.99
N CYS A 198 -5.26 -3.68 5.81
CA CYS A 198 -4.73 -4.45 4.71
C CYS A 198 -3.38 -3.91 4.23
N SER A 199 -2.47 -4.84 3.95
CA SER A 199 -1.22 -4.62 3.22
C SER A 199 -1.38 -5.26 1.85
N PHE A 200 -1.11 -4.51 0.77
CA PHE A 200 -1.43 -4.97 -0.59
C PHE A 200 -0.51 -4.37 -1.66
N SER A 201 -0.51 -4.99 -2.83
CA SER A 201 0.09 -4.49 -4.07
C SER A 201 -0.88 -4.70 -5.22
N LEU A 202 -0.72 -3.91 -6.28
CA LEU A 202 -1.45 -4.09 -7.53
C LEU A 202 -0.59 -4.88 -8.52
N GLU A 203 -1.22 -5.65 -9.38
CA GLU A 203 -0.61 -6.35 -10.51
C GLU A 203 -1.34 -5.95 -11.78
N LEU A 204 -0.64 -5.30 -12.69
CA LEU A 204 -1.14 -4.97 -14.03
C LEU A 204 -1.01 -6.21 -14.91
N VAL A 205 -2.05 -6.58 -15.62
CA VAL A 205 -1.99 -7.56 -16.69
C VAL A 205 -1.85 -6.79 -18.01
N VAL A 206 -0.72 -7.00 -18.68
CA VAL A 206 -0.36 -6.28 -19.91
C VAL A 206 -0.33 -7.28 -21.06
N ALA A 207 -1.28 -7.17 -21.98
CA ALA A 207 -1.30 -7.95 -23.19
C ALA A 207 -0.38 -7.28 -24.25
N THR A 208 0.53 -8.08 -24.81
CA THR A 208 1.48 -7.67 -25.85
C THR A 208 1.34 -8.58 -27.08
N SER A 209 2.01 -8.25 -28.20
CA SER A 209 2.13 -9.11 -29.38
C SER A 209 2.82 -10.46 -29.10
N HIS A 210 3.51 -10.58 -27.95
CA HIS A 210 4.29 -11.76 -27.54
C HIS A 210 3.63 -12.56 -26.41
N GLY A 211 2.44 -12.16 -25.96
CA GLY A 211 1.68 -12.75 -24.85
C GLY A 211 1.47 -11.81 -23.68
N ASP A 212 0.88 -12.34 -22.63
CA ASP A 212 0.55 -11.59 -21.44
C ASP A 212 1.77 -11.46 -20.51
N PHE A 213 1.92 -10.26 -19.93
CA PHE A 213 2.96 -9.93 -18.97
C PHE A 213 2.31 -9.38 -17.69
N THR A 214 2.82 -9.77 -16.53
CA THR A 214 2.35 -9.24 -15.24
C THR A 214 3.37 -8.28 -14.65
N GLN A 215 2.94 -7.05 -14.38
CA GLN A 215 3.76 -6.00 -13.80
C GLN A 215 3.24 -5.59 -12.43
N ARG A 216 4.06 -5.74 -11.40
CA ARG A 216 3.72 -5.31 -10.04
C ARG A 216 3.85 -3.80 -9.86
N VAL A 217 2.88 -3.21 -9.15
CA VAL A 217 2.88 -1.81 -8.70
C VAL A 217 2.83 -1.80 -7.18
N ASP A 218 3.86 -1.20 -6.58
CA ASP A 218 3.99 -1.03 -5.14
C ASP A 218 4.84 0.22 -4.82
N ARG A 219 5.06 0.51 -3.54
CA ARG A 219 5.88 1.65 -3.09
C ARG A 219 7.36 1.28 -3.04
N HIS A 220 8.02 1.17 -4.21
CA HIS A 220 9.46 0.84 -4.30
C HIS A 220 9.82 -0.45 -3.54
N GLY A 221 9.10 -1.54 -3.82
CA GLY A 221 9.29 -2.85 -3.20
C GLY A 221 8.55 -3.02 -1.86
N LYS A 222 7.83 -2.00 -1.38
CA LYS A 222 7.00 -2.07 -0.18
C LYS A 222 5.52 -2.09 -0.56
N PRO A 223 4.69 -2.90 0.10
CA PRO A 223 3.25 -2.89 -0.15
C PRO A 223 2.63 -1.54 0.27
N PHE A 224 1.48 -1.23 -0.34
CA PHE A 224 0.58 -0.21 0.16
C PHE A 224 -0.10 -0.69 1.44
N THR A 225 -0.54 0.24 2.29
CA THR A 225 -1.30 -0.06 3.50
C THR A 225 -2.51 0.85 3.61
N LEU A 226 -3.64 0.31 4.06
CA LEU A 226 -4.86 1.01 4.42
C LEU A 226 -5.49 0.33 5.62
N THR A 227 -6.07 1.08 6.56
CA THR A 227 -6.80 0.52 7.69
C THR A 227 -8.24 1.00 7.73
N ALA A 228 -9.17 0.13 8.11
CA ALA A 228 -10.52 0.55 8.44
C ALA A 228 -10.52 1.44 9.70
N PRO A 229 -11.50 2.35 9.84
CA PRO A 229 -11.72 3.05 11.09
C PRO A 229 -12.17 2.05 12.17
N VAL A 230 -11.66 2.21 13.39
CA VAL A 230 -12.18 1.46 14.54
C VAL A 230 -13.59 1.95 14.84
N ARG A 231 -14.60 1.10 14.63
CA ARG A 231 -16.01 1.48 14.78
C ARG A 231 -16.36 1.72 16.24
N SER A 232 -16.98 2.86 16.53
CA SER A 232 -17.59 3.16 17.82
C SER A 232 -19.09 2.88 17.79
N SER A 233 -19.57 2.11 18.76
CA SER A 233 -21.00 2.03 19.11
C SER A 233 -21.38 3.03 20.21
N ALA A 234 -20.43 3.78 20.75
CA ALA A 234 -20.62 4.72 21.87
C ALA A 234 -20.56 6.18 21.41
N ALA A 235 -21.19 7.06 22.18
CA ALA A 235 -21.36 8.50 21.91
C ALA A 235 -20.06 9.35 21.93
N GLY A 236 -18.89 8.75 21.75
CA GLY A 236 -17.59 9.42 21.92
C GLY A 236 -16.86 9.87 20.65
N GLY A 237 -17.46 9.74 19.47
CA GLY A 237 -16.79 10.05 18.20
C GLY A 237 -15.72 9.04 17.76
N PRO A 238 -15.07 9.24 16.58
CA PRO A 238 -14.11 8.30 16.01
C PRO A 238 -12.88 8.04 16.89
N SER A 239 -12.36 9.07 17.53
CA SER A 239 -11.15 9.03 18.35
C SER A 239 -11.27 8.23 19.65
N ALA A 240 -12.50 7.98 20.13
CA ALA A 240 -12.74 7.39 21.46
C ALA A 240 -12.29 5.91 21.64
N ARG A 241 -11.91 5.23 20.55
CA ARG A 241 -11.54 3.79 20.59
C ARG A 241 -10.09 3.49 20.27
N TYR A 242 -9.34 4.48 19.94
CA TYR A 242 -7.91 4.33 19.79
C TYR A 242 -7.22 4.46 21.14
N ARG A 243 -6.07 3.84 21.31
CA ARG A 243 -5.30 3.91 22.56
C ARG A 243 -4.82 5.31 22.87
N SER A 244 -4.55 6.09 21.81
CA SER A 244 -4.24 7.52 21.88
C SER A 244 -4.87 8.22 20.70
N ALA A 245 -5.19 9.51 20.84
CA ALA A 245 -5.71 10.29 19.72
C ALA A 245 -5.24 11.75 19.79
N TYR A 246 -5.02 12.29 18.60
CA TYR A 246 -4.70 13.70 18.37
C TYR A 246 -5.62 14.26 17.31
N ARG A 247 -6.03 15.53 17.46
CA ARG A 247 -6.85 16.25 16.48
C ARG A 247 -6.11 17.49 16.01
N GLU A 248 -6.11 17.70 14.70
CA GLU A 248 -5.57 18.91 14.09
C GLU A 248 -6.49 20.10 14.37
N GLY A 249 -5.93 21.22 14.81
CA GLY A 249 -6.59 22.48 15.00
C GLY A 249 -5.83 23.60 14.29
N PRO A 250 -6.30 24.85 14.43
CA PRO A 250 -5.67 26.01 13.76
C PRO A 250 -4.21 26.25 14.16
N ASP A 251 -3.83 25.84 15.34
CA ASP A 251 -2.51 26.02 15.97
C ASP A 251 -1.71 24.71 16.09
N GLY A 252 -2.14 23.65 15.40
CA GLY A 252 -1.46 22.35 15.34
C GLY A 252 -2.25 21.23 15.97
N TRP A 253 -1.57 20.16 16.33
CA TRP A 253 -2.17 18.96 16.89
C TRP A 253 -2.41 19.09 18.39
N HIS A 254 -3.55 18.59 18.85
CA HIS A 254 -3.99 18.58 20.24
C HIS A 254 -4.34 17.16 20.68
N ALA A 255 -3.94 16.76 21.88
CA ALA A 255 -4.33 15.49 22.45
C ALA A 255 -5.85 15.44 22.70
N VAL A 256 -6.47 14.32 22.38
CA VAL A 256 -7.91 14.06 22.60
C VAL A 256 -8.05 12.99 23.68
N THR A 257 -8.97 13.20 24.64
CA THR A 257 -9.26 12.18 25.65
C THR A 257 -9.93 10.99 24.99
N THR A 258 -9.32 9.80 25.11
CA THR A 258 -9.90 8.54 24.66
C THR A 258 -10.57 7.84 25.83
N SER A 259 -11.69 7.15 25.58
CA SER A 259 -12.46 6.46 26.64
C SER A 259 -11.72 5.27 27.30
N GLY A 260 -10.51 4.94 26.83
CA GLY A 260 -9.67 3.85 27.35
C GLY A 260 -8.58 4.30 28.33
N SER A 261 -8.44 5.59 28.63
CA SER A 261 -7.36 6.10 29.49
C SER A 261 -7.68 6.15 30.99
N ASP A 262 -8.80 5.53 31.41
CA ASP A 262 -9.12 5.42 32.83
C ASP A 262 -8.51 4.15 33.44
N THR A 263 -7.19 4.08 33.48
CA THR A 263 -6.44 3.21 34.39
C THR A 263 -5.76 4.09 35.45
N SER A 264 -6.60 4.70 36.29
CA SER A 264 -6.16 5.15 37.60
C SER A 264 -6.22 3.99 38.56
N ARG A 265 -5.12 3.32 38.84
CA ARG A 265 -4.58 3.03 40.18
C ARG A 265 -3.55 1.93 40.16
#